data_d203950d423351b2d7f8434898ab31c1
#
_entry.id   d203950d423351b2d7f8434898ab31c1
#
_cell.length_a   1.000
_cell.length_b   1.000
_cell.length_c   1.000
_cell.angle_alpha   90.00
_cell.angle_beta   90.00
_cell.angle_gamma   90.00
#
_symmetry.space_group_name_H-M   'P 1'
#
loop_
_entity.id
_entity.type
_entity.pdbx_description
1 polymer ?
#
loop_
_entity_poly.entity_id
_entity_poly.type
_entity_poly.pdbx_seq_one_letter_code
_entity_poly.pdbx_strand_id
1 'polypeptide(L)'
;MKQTLRMDYEPEQVVDISTLSREQWLAFRRLGIGGSDVAAIMGISPFVTSRDLYYDKIGVTPVIEEPEANWVAKEFGHRLEDLVAEIFSKKTGLEVFPVRIMFRHPLYPFMLADIDFFVRMPDGSFAILECKTCNYNAKEKWDDGKIPEHYVYQVRHYMSVVNISHAFIACLWGNNENDFVYRPLERDLMEEQDIIEQEGYFWREFVEKKVEPPLVGKPDLVLASIRRYSGYADKSIPEIPITTLDS
;
A
#
# COMPACT_ATOMS: atom_id res chain seq x y z
N MET A 1 26.29 7.14 10.03
CA MET A 1 25.53 8.32 10.50
C MET A 1 24.14 8.21 9.92
N LYS A 2 23.08 8.06 10.73
CA LYS A 2 21.69 8.17 10.23
C LYS A 2 21.50 9.61 9.76
N GLN A 3 21.08 9.77 8.52
CA GLN A 3 20.82 11.08 7.94
C GLN A 3 19.53 11.62 8.58
N THR A 4 19.58 12.80 9.17
CA THR A 4 18.38 13.43 9.73
C THR A 4 17.40 13.73 8.59
N LEU A 5 16.14 13.29 8.73
CA LEU A 5 15.10 13.60 7.75
C LEU A 5 14.95 15.10 7.58
N ARG A 6 14.90 15.53 6.34
CA ARG A 6 14.65 16.90 5.98
C ARG A 6 13.16 17.15 5.88
N MET A 7 12.65 18.15 6.62
CA MET A 7 11.22 18.42 6.79
C MET A 7 10.73 19.68 6.06
N ASP A 8 11.64 20.42 5.41
CA ASP A 8 11.36 21.69 4.73
C ASP A 8 11.13 21.45 3.23
N TYR A 9 10.09 20.72 2.89
CA TYR A 9 9.74 20.44 1.49
C TYR A 9 8.23 20.49 1.26
N GLU A 10 7.87 20.79 0.02
CA GLU A 10 6.52 20.68 -0.51
C GLU A 10 6.45 19.50 -1.50
N PRO A 11 5.38 18.70 -1.48
CA PRO A 11 5.24 17.59 -2.41
C PRO A 11 5.08 18.08 -3.86
N GLU A 12 5.62 17.32 -4.80
CA GLU A 12 5.40 17.57 -6.22
C GLU A 12 4.05 17.00 -6.65
N GLN A 13 3.24 17.77 -7.38
CA GLN A 13 2.05 17.28 -8.05
C GLN A 13 2.45 16.62 -9.37
N VAL A 14 2.14 15.34 -9.54
CA VAL A 14 2.53 14.57 -10.74
C VAL A 14 1.46 14.64 -11.81
N VAL A 15 0.22 14.33 -11.46
CA VAL A 15 -0.90 14.25 -12.40
C VAL A 15 -2.25 14.31 -11.68
N ASP A 16 -3.25 14.88 -12.34
CA ASP A 16 -4.65 14.80 -11.93
C ASP A 16 -5.21 13.43 -12.31
N ILE A 17 -5.44 12.58 -11.31
CA ILE A 17 -5.90 11.20 -11.51
C ILE A 17 -7.36 11.11 -11.98
N SER A 18 -8.17 12.14 -11.76
CA SER A 18 -9.58 12.14 -12.18
C SER A 18 -9.76 12.08 -13.70
N THR A 19 -8.73 12.46 -14.44
CA THR A 19 -8.72 12.48 -15.91
C THR A 19 -8.15 11.22 -16.54
N LEU A 20 -7.61 10.30 -15.74
CA LEU A 20 -6.91 9.12 -16.22
C LEU A 20 -7.85 7.92 -16.38
N SER A 21 -7.62 7.14 -17.44
CA SER A 21 -8.13 5.77 -17.49
C SER A 21 -7.41 4.89 -16.46
N ARG A 22 -8.00 3.75 -16.09
CA ARG A 22 -7.35 2.78 -15.18
C ARG A 22 -5.96 2.36 -15.68
N GLU A 23 -5.81 2.16 -16.99
CA GLU A 23 -4.54 1.77 -17.60
C GLU A 23 -3.48 2.87 -17.47
N GLN A 24 -3.87 4.13 -17.72
CA GLN A 24 -2.99 5.28 -17.53
C GLN A 24 -2.58 5.45 -16.07
N TRP A 25 -3.53 5.32 -15.15
CA TRP A 25 -3.25 5.37 -13.71
C TRP A 25 -2.26 4.29 -13.27
N LEU A 26 -2.43 3.03 -13.74
CA LEU A 26 -1.48 1.96 -13.48
C LEU A 26 -0.08 2.27 -14.04
N ALA A 27 -0.02 2.88 -15.24
CA ALA A 27 1.25 3.30 -15.82
C ALA A 27 1.97 4.34 -14.96
N PHE A 28 1.24 5.34 -14.42
CA PHE A 28 1.83 6.32 -13.49
C PHE A 28 2.28 5.65 -12.17
N ARG A 29 1.52 4.72 -11.63
CA ARG A 29 1.91 3.98 -10.42
C ARG A 29 3.20 3.17 -10.58
N ARG A 30 3.52 2.69 -11.78
CA ARG A 30 4.76 1.96 -12.06
C ARG A 30 6.00 2.85 -12.06
N LEU A 31 5.84 4.18 -12.10
CA LEU A 31 6.96 5.12 -12.06
C LEU A 31 7.57 5.28 -10.64
N GLY A 32 6.98 4.64 -9.64
CA GLY A 32 7.47 4.69 -8.26
C GLY A 32 6.77 3.68 -7.36
N ILE A 33 7.01 3.83 -6.06
CA ILE A 33 6.44 3.02 -4.98
C ILE A 33 5.26 3.81 -4.42
N GLY A 34 4.07 3.23 -4.41
CA GLY A 34 2.89 3.79 -3.73
C GLY A 34 2.74 3.24 -2.32
N GLY A 35 1.92 3.89 -1.47
CA GLY A 35 1.75 3.48 -0.08
C GLY A 35 1.31 2.02 0.10
N SER A 36 0.44 1.49 -0.76
CA SER A 36 0.02 0.09 -0.72
C SER A 36 1.15 -0.92 -1.05
N ASP A 37 2.25 -0.47 -1.66
CA ASP A 37 3.38 -1.30 -2.06
C ASP A 37 4.36 -1.53 -0.90
N VAL A 38 4.37 -0.61 0.08
CA VAL A 38 5.32 -0.62 1.22
C VAL A 38 5.28 -1.93 1.98
N ALA A 39 4.08 -2.44 2.25
CA ALA A 39 3.92 -3.70 2.98
C ALA A 39 4.59 -4.90 2.28
N ALA A 40 4.64 -4.91 0.95
CA ALA A 40 5.34 -5.95 0.20
C ALA A 40 6.87 -5.83 0.33
N ILE A 41 7.39 -4.60 0.34
CA ILE A 41 8.82 -4.32 0.55
C ILE A 41 9.24 -4.72 1.97
N MET A 42 8.42 -4.39 2.96
CA MET A 42 8.64 -4.72 4.38
C MET A 42 8.40 -6.20 4.71
N GLY A 43 7.93 -7.01 3.75
CA GLY A 43 7.66 -8.45 3.95
C GLY A 43 6.45 -8.77 4.81
N ILE A 44 5.58 -7.81 5.08
CA ILE A 44 4.37 -7.95 5.92
C ILE A 44 3.07 -7.95 5.11
N SER A 45 3.14 -7.79 3.79
CA SER A 45 1.95 -7.81 2.94
C SER A 45 1.18 -9.13 3.10
N PRO A 46 -0.15 -9.06 3.30
CA PRO A 46 -0.99 -10.25 3.26
C PRO A 46 -1.38 -10.68 1.84
N PHE A 47 -0.97 -9.94 0.80
CA PHE A 47 -1.51 -10.08 -0.57
C PHE A 47 -0.47 -10.48 -1.61
N VAL A 48 0.72 -9.88 -1.57
CA VAL A 48 1.76 -10.04 -2.60
C VAL A 48 3.16 -10.04 -1.97
N THR A 49 4.12 -10.64 -2.67
CA THR A 49 5.54 -10.62 -2.28
C THR A 49 6.25 -9.38 -2.86
N SER A 50 7.44 -9.08 -2.35
CA SER A 50 8.30 -8.04 -2.95
C SER A 50 8.70 -8.36 -4.39
N ARG A 51 8.76 -9.66 -4.76
CA ARG A 51 9.03 -10.09 -6.13
C ARG A 51 7.84 -9.84 -7.06
N ASP A 52 6.59 -10.04 -6.62
CA ASP A 52 5.40 -9.66 -7.37
C ASP A 52 5.39 -8.14 -7.64
N LEU A 53 5.73 -7.34 -6.62
CA LEU A 53 5.85 -5.90 -6.76
C LEU A 53 6.93 -5.50 -7.78
N TYR A 54 8.10 -6.13 -7.70
CA TYR A 54 9.18 -5.92 -8.67
C TYR A 54 8.71 -6.17 -10.10
N TYR A 55 8.05 -7.30 -10.36
CA TYR A 55 7.55 -7.61 -11.70
C TYR A 55 6.51 -6.59 -12.20
N ASP A 56 5.62 -6.12 -11.31
CA ASP A 56 4.71 -5.02 -11.67
C ASP A 56 5.48 -3.75 -12.04
N LYS A 57 6.48 -3.34 -11.24
CA LYS A 57 7.25 -2.11 -11.50
C LYS A 57 8.05 -2.16 -12.81
N ILE A 58 8.57 -3.31 -13.20
CA ILE A 58 9.28 -3.47 -14.47
C ILE A 58 8.37 -3.86 -15.65
N GLY A 59 7.05 -3.96 -15.41
CA GLY A 59 6.05 -4.23 -16.45
C GLY A 59 6.05 -5.67 -16.97
N VAL A 60 6.48 -6.65 -16.17
CA VAL A 60 6.41 -8.07 -16.54
C VAL A 60 4.98 -8.58 -16.38
N THR A 61 4.43 -9.13 -17.47
CA THR A 61 3.11 -9.73 -17.47
C THR A 61 3.16 -11.15 -16.87
N PRO A 62 2.24 -11.53 -16.00
CA PRO A 62 2.13 -12.89 -15.50
C PRO A 62 1.97 -13.91 -16.63
N VAL A 63 2.62 -15.07 -16.49
CA VAL A 63 2.47 -16.22 -17.43
C VAL A 63 1.10 -16.89 -17.25
N ILE A 64 0.58 -16.85 -16.01
CA ILE A 64 -0.76 -17.35 -15.68
C ILE A 64 -1.59 -16.14 -15.28
N GLU A 65 -2.59 -15.80 -16.08
CA GLU A 65 -3.66 -14.91 -15.68
C GLU A 65 -4.62 -15.68 -14.77
N GLU A 66 -4.41 -15.56 -13.45
CA GLU A 66 -5.43 -16.05 -12.53
C GLU A 66 -6.67 -15.13 -12.66
N PRO A 67 -7.89 -15.71 -12.64
CA PRO A 67 -9.09 -14.88 -12.51
C PRO A 67 -8.86 -13.91 -11.36
N GLU A 68 -9.20 -12.63 -11.55
CA GLU A 68 -8.92 -11.58 -10.55
C GLU A 68 -9.53 -11.98 -9.19
N ALA A 69 -8.72 -12.67 -8.39
CA ALA A 69 -9.12 -13.12 -7.06
C ALA A 69 -9.51 -11.88 -6.25
N ASN A 70 -10.66 -11.95 -5.58
CA ASN A 70 -11.17 -10.86 -4.74
C ASN A 70 -11.57 -9.58 -5.51
N TRP A 71 -11.88 -9.66 -6.82
CA TRP A 71 -12.33 -8.49 -7.57
C TRP A 71 -13.55 -7.81 -6.93
N VAL A 72 -14.48 -8.61 -6.36
CA VAL A 72 -15.65 -8.07 -5.65
C VAL A 72 -15.23 -7.26 -4.44
N ALA A 73 -14.27 -7.74 -3.65
CA ALA A 73 -13.79 -7.01 -2.47
C ALA A 73 -13.08 -5.70 -2.85
N LYS A 74 -12.32 -5.71 -3.95
CA LYS A 74 -11.66 -4.51 -4.48
C LYS A 74 -12.68 -3.48 -4.97
N GLU A 75 -13.66 -3.94 -5.77
CA GLU A 75 -14.72 -3.09 -6.28
C GLU A 75 -15.60 -2.53 -5.15
N PHE A 76 -15.91 -3.37 -4.16
CA PHE A 76 -16.64 -2.95 -2.97
C PHE A 76 -15.86 -1.88 -2.19
N GLY A 77 -14.56 -2.07 -1.99
CA GLY A 77 -13.68 -1.08 -1.38
C GLY A 77 -13.76 0.25 -2.11
N HIS A 78 -13.48 0.25 -3.40
CA HIS A 78 -13.48 1.46 -4.22
C HIS A 78 -14.83 2.20 -4.25
N ARG A 79 -15.94 1.46 -4.39
CA ARG A 79 -17.29 2.08 -4.40
C ARG A 79 -17.71 2.65 -3.05
N LEU A 80 -17.16 2.18 -1.96
CA LEU A 80 -17.52 2.61 -0.62
C LEU A 80 -16.56 3.63 0.00
N GLU A 81 -15.49 4.02 -0.67
CA GLU A 81 -14.54 5.02 -0.18
C GLU A 81 -15.25 6.33 0.19
N ASP A 82 -16.09 6.87 -0.70
CA ASP A 82 -16.85 8.10 -0.45
C ASP A 82 -17.83 7.94 0.74
N LEU A 83 -18.46 6.77 0.88
CA LEU A 83 -19.35 6.48 2.01
C LEU A 83 -18.58 6.41 3.34
N VAL A 84 -17.41 5.77 3.36
CA VAL A 84 -16.54 5.70 4.54
C VAL A 84 -16.12 7.10 4.97
N ALA A 85 -15.74 7.95 4.02
CA ALA A 85 -15.40 9.35 4.26
C ALA A 85 -16.58 10.17 4.78
N GLU A 86 -17.80 9.96 4.23
CA GLU A 86 -19.01 10.61 4.71
C GLU A 86 -19.36 10.20 6.15
N ILE A 87 -19.26 8.92 6.48
CA ILE A 87 -19.48 8.42 7.86
C ILE A 87 -18.45 9.06 8.81
N PHE A 88 -17.18 9.11 8.41
CA PHE A 88 -16.13 9.76 9.18
C PHE A 88 -16.46 11.23 9.45
N SER A 89 -16.80 11.98 8.41
CA SER A 89 -17.17 13.41 8.53
C SER A 89 -18.37 13.62 9.45
N LYS A 90 -19.42 12.81 9.33
CA LYS A 90 -20.60 12.86 10.21
C LYS A 90 -20.29 12.55 11.67
N LYS A 91 -19.41 11.58 11.94
CA LYS A 91 -19.03 11.18 13.30
C LYS A 91 -18.08 12.15 13.98
N THR A 92 -17.22 12.82 13.24
CA THR A 92 -16.20 13.73 13.77
C THR A 92 -16.58 15.20 13.68
N GLY A 93 -17.48 15.56 12.77
CA GLY A 93 -17.77 16.95 12.43
C GLY A 93 -16.68 17.64 11.60
N LEU A 94 -15.65 16.89 11.17
CA LEU A 94 -14.55 17.44 10.38
C LEU A 94 -14.90 17.48 8.90
N GLU A 95 -14.39 18.49 8.21
CA GLU A 95 -14.56 18.67 6.77
C GLU A 95 -13.58 17.75 6.02
N VAL A 96 -14.09 16.99 5.06
CA VAL A 96 -13.34 16.00 4.28
C VAL A 96 -13.34 16.39 2.80
N PHE A 97 -12.20 16.30 2.15
CA PHE A 97 -11.99 16.68 0.74
C PHE A 97 -11.40 15.52 -0.05
N PRO A 98 -11.97 15.13 -1.20
CA PRO A 98 -11.36 14.13 -2.04
C PRO A 98 -10.05 14.67 -2.64
N VAL A 99 -9.03 13.82 -2.66
CA VAL A 99 -7.76 14.11 -3.33
C VAL A 99 -7.79 13.47 -4.72
N ARG A 100 -7.50 14.27 -5.74
CA ARG A 100 -7.51 13.80 -7.13
C ARG A 100 -6.15 14.00 -7.81
N ILE A 101 -5.11 14.12 -7.01
CA ILE A 101 -3.75 14.37 -7.47
C ILE A 101 -2.84 13.29 -6.94
N MET A 102 -2.05 12.70 -7.82
CA MET A 102 -0.92 11.87 -7.43
C MET A 102 0.24 12.78 -7.07
N PHE A 103 0.81 12.58 -5.89
CA PHE A 103 1.97 13.32 -5.40
C PHE A 103 3.25 12.50 -5.51
N ARG A 104 4.38 13.22 -5.51
CA ARG A 104 5.74 12.65 -5.47
C ARG A 104 6.55 13.35 -4.40
N HIS A 105 7.36 12.58 -3.70
CA HIS A 105 8.30 13.12 -2.73
C HIS A 105 9.46 13.83 -3.46
N PRO A 106 9.73 15.13 -3.21
CA PRO A 106 10.71 15.89 -4.00
C PRO A 106 12.17 15.44 -3.78
N LEU A 107 12.47 14.86 -2.62
CA LEU A 107 13.82 14.36 -2.29
C LEU A 107 14.01 12.87 -2.60
N TYR A 108 12.92 12.13 -2.69
CA TYR A 108 12.90 10.68 -2.97
C TYR A 108 11.91 10.38 -4.10
N PRO A 109 12.30 10.66 -5.38
CA PRO A 109 11.38 10.64 -6.52
C PRO A 109 10.73 9.28 -6.81
N PHE A 110 11.23 8.21 -6.22
CA PHE A 110 10.62 6.89 -6.29
C PHE A 110 9.40 6.73 -5.37
N MET A 111 9.12 7.67 -4.46
CA MET A 111 7.96 7.61 -3.57
C MET A 111 6.79 8.41 -4.16
N LEU A 112 5.65 7.73 -4.36
CA LEU A 112 4.42 8.29 -4.91
C LEU A 112 3.27 8.13 -3.92
N ALA A 113 2.40 9.12 -3.81
CA ALA A 113 1.20 9.05 -3.00
C ALA A 113 -0.05 9.30 -3.83
N ASP A 114 -1.00 8.39 -3.70
CA ASP A 114 -2.37 8.46 -4.20
C ASP A 114 -3.28 8.36 -2.97
N ILE A 115 -3.68 9.52 -2.45
CA ILE A 115 -4.36 9.67 -1.16
C ILE A 115 -5.85 9.76 -1.42
N ASP A 116 -6.67 9.05 -0.62
CA ASP A 116 -8.12 9.07 -0.76
C ASP A 116 -8.68 10.46 -0.46
N PHE A 117 -8.43 10.98 0.75
CA PHE A 117 -8.99 12.26 1.19
C PHE A 117 -8.03 13.05 2.08
N PHE A 118 -8.21 14.37 2.10
CA PHE A 118 -7.70 15.24 3.15
C PHE A 118 -8.82 15.64 4.12
N VAL A 119 -8.45 15.89 5.36
CA VAL A 119 -9.32 16.37 6.44
C VAL A 119 -8.83 17.73 6.91
N ARG A 120 -9.72 18.71 7.00
CA ARG A 120 -9.37 20.01 7.63
C ARG A 120 -9.46 19.90 9.14
N MET A 121 -8.35 20.14 9.80
CA MET A 121 -8.27 20.13 11.26
C MET A 121 -8.76 21.48 11.83
N PRO A 122 -9.19 21.52 13.11
CA PRO A 122 -9.69 22.75 13.76
C PRO A 122 -8.69 23.92 13.80
N ASP A 123 -7.39 23.61 13.78
CA ASP A 123 -6.32 24.60 13.74
C ASP A 123 -6.01 25.11 12.32
N GLY A 124 -6.72 24.61 11.32
CA GLY A 124 -6.55 24.96 9.91
C GLY A 124 -5.53 24.10 9.16
N SER A 125 -4.80 23.21 9.83
CA SER A 125 -3.91 22.25 9.20
C SER A 125 -4.71 21.15 8.47
N PHE A 126 -3.99 20.29 7.73
CA PHE A 126 -4.58 19.13 7.06
C PHE A 126 -4.09 17.83 7.68
N ALA A 127 -4.96 16.84 7.70
CA ALA A 127 -4.64 15.44 7.96
C ALA A 127 -5.00 14.58 6.75
N ILE A 128 -4.40 13.39 6.64
CA ILE A 128 -4.76 12.38 5.66
C ILE A 128 -5.94 11.59 6.21
N LEU A 129 -6.90 11.20 5.36
CA LEU A 129 -7.89 10.17 5.68
C LEU A 129 -7.76 9.03 4.66
N GLU A 130 -7.38 7.89 5.16
CA GLU A 130 -7.35 6.63 4.41
C GLU A 130 -8.60 5.82 4.72
N CYS A 131 -9.35 5.46 3.67
CA CYS A 131 -10.62 4.75 3.76
C CYS A 131 -10.44 3.27 3.46
N LYS A 132 -10.94 2.41 4.35
CA LYS A 132 -10.87 0.95 4.22
C LYS A 132 -12.24 0.32 4.38
N THR A 133 -12.42 -0.79 3.68
CA THR A 133 -13.48 -1.76 3.95
C THR A 133 -12.85 -3.09 4.28
N CYS A 134 -13.47 -3.86 5.16
CA CYS A 134 -13.01 -5.20 5.42
C CYS A 134 -14.18 -6.16 5.60
N ASN A 135 -13.91 -7.46 5.50
CA ASN A 135 -14.89 -8.47 5.84
C ASN A 135 -15.17 -8.45 7.35
N TYR A 136 -16.41 -8.70 7.74
CA TYR A 136 -16.81 -8.76 9.15
C TYR A 136 -15.92 -9.70 9.98
N ASN A 137 -15.48 -10.81 9.41
CA ASN A 137 -14.56 -11.75 10.07
C ASN A 137 -13.15 -11.17 10.32
N ALA A 138 -12.82 -10.03 9.73
CA ALA A 138 -11.54 -9.33 9.95
C ALA A 138 -11.65 -8.20 10.99
N LYS A 139 -12.82 -8.00 11.61
CA LYS A 139 -13.10 -6.98 12.62
C LYS A 139 -12.10 -7.02 13.77
N GLU A 140 -11.76 -8.23 14.25
CA GLU A 140 -10.83 -8.44 15.38
C GLU A 140 -9.46 -7.74 15.18
N LYS A 141 -9.06 -7.50 13.92
CA LYS A 141 -7.82 -6.79 13.60
C LYS A 141 -7.85 -5.30 13.98
N TRP A 142 -9.05 -4.79 14.28
CA TRP A 142 -9.31 -3.39 14.65
C TRP A 142 -9.70 -3.23 16.12
N ASP A 143 -9.83 -4.33 16.87
CA ASP A 143 -10.17 -4.30 18.29
C ASP A 143 -9.02 -3.71 19.11
N ASP A 144 -9.34 -3.24 20.33
CA ASP A 144 -8.38 -2.69 21.29
C ASP A 144 -7.53 -1.52 20.75
N GLY A 145 -8.08 -0.71 19.86
CA GLY A 145 -7.37 0.42 19.28
C GLY A 145 -6.35 0.07 18.21
N LYS A 146 -6.28 -1.20 17.82
CA LYS A 146 -5.32 -1.67 16.79
C LYS A 146 -5.67 -1.15 15.40
N ILE A 147 -4.63 -1.05 14.58
CA ILE A 147 -4.68 -0.85 13.13
C ILE A 147 -3.86 -1.98 12.52
N PRO A 148 -4.34 -2.66 11.47
CA PRO A 148 -3.50 -3.62 10.74
C PRO A 148 -2.21 -2.97 10.25
N GLU A 149 -1.07 -3.56 10.60
CA GLU A 149 0.27 -2.98 10.42
C GLU A 149 0.54 -2.51 8.98
N HIS A 150 0.11 -3.29 7.97
CA HIS A 150 0.28 -2.92 6.57
C HIS A 150 -0.43 -1.62 6.17
N TYR A 151 -1.52 -1.24 6.86
CA TYR A 151 -2.16 0.07 6.66
C TYR A 151 -1.42 1.19 7.38
N VAL A 152 -0.79 0.91 8.53
CA VAL A 152 0.06 1.89 9.22
C VAL A 152 1.21 2.30 8.30
N TYR A 153 1.92 1.33 7.72
CA TYR A 153 3.01 1.60 6.78
C TYR A 153 2.56 2.36 5.53
N GLN A 154 1.38 2.00 4.98
CA GLN A 154 0.80 2.73 3.85
C GLN A 154 0.61 4.21 4.17
N VAL A 155 0.01 4.52 5.32
CA VAL A 155 -0.29 5.90 5.69
C VAL A 155 0.96 6.68 6.08
N ARG A 156 1.93 6.05 6.75
CA ARG A 156 3.23 6.68 7.05
C ARG A 156 4.02 7.04 5.79
N HIS A 157 3.99 6.18 4.78
CA HIS A 157 4.51 6.52 3.46
C HIS A 157 3.83 7.77 2.90
N TYR A 158 2.50 7.86 2.96
CA TYR A 158 1.79 9.05 2.50
C TYR A 158 2.17 10.30 3.30
N MET A 159 2.23 10.20 4.64
CA MET A 159 2.67 11.30 5.50
C MET A 159 4.04 11.82 5.10
N SER A 160 4.96 10.91 4.77
CA SER A 160 6.29 11.25 4.27
C SER A 160 6.21 11.96 2.91
N VAL A 161 5.45 11.44 1.94
CA VAL A 161 5.39 12.03 0.59
C VAL A 161 4.81 13.44 0.62
N VAL A 162 3.69 13.64 1.34
CA VAL A 162 2.98 14.95 1.35
C VAL A 162 3.35 15.84 2.52
N ASN A 163 4.30 15.42 3.38
CA ASN A 163 4.78 16.19 4.54
C ASN A 163 3.68 16.61 5.53
N ILE A 164 2.74 15.71 5.81
CA ILE A 164 1.63 15.90 6.76
C ILE A 164 1.88 15.08 8.02
N SER A 165 1.61 15.68 9.20
CA SER A 165 1.91 15.06 10.50
C SER A 165 0.78 14.26 11.11
N HIS A 166 -0.44 14.40 10.62
CA HIS A 166 -1.64 13.77 11.17
C HIS A 166 -2.38 12.96 10.11
N ALA A 167 -2.88 11.80 10.49
CA ALA A 167 -3.73 11.00 9.63
C ALA A 167 -4.83 10.30 10.43
N PHE A 168 -5.85 9.88 9.72
CA PHE A 168 -6.88 8.96 10.19
C PHE A 168 -6.96 7.77 9.25
N ILE A 169 -7.15 6.59 9.82
CA ILE A 169 -7.50 5.39 9.06
C ILE A 169 -8.91 5.01 9.50
N ALA A 170 -9.86 5.02 8.57
CA ALA A 170 -11.24 4.65 8.81
C ALA A 170 -11.57 3.32 8.14
N CYS A 171 -12.33 2.46 8.83
CA CYS A 171 -12.73 1.16 8.29
C CYS A 171 -14.22 0.88 8.55
N LEU A 172 -14.89 0.41 7.50
CA LEU A 172 -16.25 -0.09 7.54
C LEU A 172 -16.24 -1.60 7.27
N TRP A 173 -16.87 -2.42 8.16
CA TRP A 173 -16.93 -3.88 8.00
C TRP A 173 -18.33 -4.46 7.90
N GLY A 174 -19.34 -3.61 7.83
CA GLY A 174 -20.74 -4.01 7.74
C GLY A 174 -21.57 -3.00 6.98
N ASN A 175 -22.87 -2.98 7.25
CA ASN A 175 -23.85 -2.17 6.54
C ASN A 175 -24.58 -1.16 7.45
N ASN A 176 -24.03 -0.86 8.61
CA ASN A 176 -24.55 0.14 9.53
C ASN A 176 -23.43 0.94 10.18
N GLU A 177 -23.78 2.09 10.76
CA GLU A 177 -22.83 3.04 11.38
C GLU A 177 -22.11 2.52 12.63
N ASN A 178 -22.56 1.40 13.21
CA ASN A 178 -21.90 0.75 14.35
C ASN A 178 -20.79 -0.21 13.87
N ASP A 179 -20.80 -0.57 12.61
CA ASP A 179 -19.78 -1.40 11.96
C ASP A 179 -18.63 -0.56 11.39
N PHE A 180 -18.38 0.59 11.99
CA PHE A 180 -17.39 1.58 11.56
C PHE A 180 -16.46 1.93 12.70
N VAL A 181 -15.19 2.08 12.37
CA VAL A 181 -14.16 2.57 13.29
C VAL A 181 -13.25 3.54 12.57
N TYR A 182 -12.69 4.49 13.29
CA TYR A 182 -11.53 5.27 12.82
C TYR A 182 -10.46 5.34 13.91
N ARG A 183 -9.20 5.49 13.49
CA ARG A 183 -8.04 5.58 14.37
C ARG A 183 -7.17 6.74 13.91
N PRO A 184 -6.77 7.63 14.83
CA PRO A 184 -5.76 8.63 14.54
C PRO A 184 -4.38 7.96 14.42
N LEU A 185 -3.55 8.51 13.57
CA LEU A 185 -2.14 8.13 13.42
C LEU A 185 -1.31 9.42 13.40
N GLU A 186 -0.34 9.47 14.29
CA GLU A 186 0.64 10.55 14.36
C GLU A 186 1.90 10.17 13.61
N ARG A 187 2.58 11.16 13.11
CA ARG A 187 3.84 11.01 12.39
C ARG A 187 4.92 10.42 13.31
N ASP A 188 5.66 9.46 12.79
CA ASP A 188 6.86 8.89 13.42
C ASP A 188 8.05 8.99 12.46
N LEU A 189 8.94 9.93 12.72
CA LEU A 189 10.07 10.20 11.84
C LEU A 189 11.09 9.05 11.79
N MET A 190 11.16 8.22 12.83
CA MET A 190 12.07 7.06 12.82
C MET A 190 11.54 5.97 11.91
N GLU A 191 10.23 5.65 12.01
CA GLU A 191 9.61 4.69 11.12
C GLU A 191 9.56 5.19 9.67
N GLU A 192 9.31 6.49 9.44
CA GLU A 192 9.37 7.06 8.10
C GLU A 192 10.77 6.95 7.48
N GLN A 193 11.81 7.19 8.28
CA GLN A 193 13.17 7.02 7.79
C GLN A 193 13.47 5.57 7.41
N ASP A 194 13.03 4.61 8.22
CA ASP A 194 13.21 3.19 7.92
C ASP A 194 12.43 2.81 6.63
N ILE A 195 11.21 3.34 6.43
CA ILE A 195 10.43 3.16 5.20
C ILE A 195 11.22 3.70 4.00
N ILE A 196 11.68 4.94 4.04
CA ILE A 196 12.44 5.58 2.96
C ILE A 196 13.70 4.79 2.61
N GLU A 197 14.42 4.29 3.62
CA GLU A 197 15.64 3.49 3.42
C GLU A 197 15.32 2.16 2.73
N GLN A 198 14.28 1.43 3.17
CA GLN A 198 13.87 0.15 2.59
C GLN A 198 13.31 0.30 1.17
N GLU A 199 12.47 1.29 0.95
CA GLU A 199 11.94 1.59 -0.38
C GLU A 199 13.05 2.01 -1.34
N GLY A 200 13.96 2.90 -0.88
CA GLY A 200 15.10 3.33 -1.67
C GLY A 200 16.07 2.19 -1.99
N TYR A 201 16.28 1.25 -1.05
CA TYR A 201 17.05 0.04 -1.30
C TYR A 201 16.35 -0.83 -2.36
N PHE A 202 15.04 -1.10 -2.17
CA PHE A 202 14.26 -1.90 -3.12
C PHE A 202 14.29 -1.30 -4.53
N TRP A 203 14.07 0.02 -4.65
CA TRP A 203 14.04 0.69 -5.94
C TRP A 203 15.39 0.62 -6.65
N ARG A 204 16.47 1.02 -5.97
CA ARG A 204 17.81 1.08 -6.58
C ARG A 204 18.42 -0.29 -6.86
N GLU A 205 18.23 -1.24 -5.93
CA GLU A 205 18.92 -2.54 -6.04
C GLU A 205 18.17 -3.53 -6.93
N PHE A 206 16.83 -3.44 -6.97
CA PHE A 206 16.03 -4.39 -7.74
C PHE A 206 15.40 -3.75 -8.98
N VAL A 207 14.62 -2.68 -8.83
CA VAL A 207 13.85 -2.12 -9.96
C VAL A 207 14.76 -1.48 -11.01
N GLU A 208 15.65 -0.57 -10.62
CA GLU A 208 16.56 0.12 -11.54
C GLU A 208 17.58 -0.83 -12.16
N LYS A 209 18.15 -1.75 -11.36
CA LYS A 209 19.14 -2.72 -11.84
C LYS A 209 18.50 -3.90 -12.58
N LYS A 210 17.18 -4.03 -12.54
CA LYS A 210 16.42 -5.17 -13.09
C LYS A 210 16.92 -6.52 -12.55
N VAL A 211 17.14 -6.57 -11.23
CA VAL A 211 17.55 -7.77 -10.50
C VAL A 211 16.37 -8.24 -9.65
N GLU A 212 16.03 -9.50 -9.74
CA GLU A 212 14.93 -10.07 -8.96
C GLU A 212 15.23 -10.05 -7.46
N PRO A 213 14.32 -9.51 -6.61
CA PRO A 213 14.47 -9.64 -5.17
C PRO A 213 14.31 -11.09 -4.72
N PRO A 214 14.84 -11.47 -3.55
CA PRO A 214 14.64 -12.79 -2.98
C PRO A 214 13.15 -13.11 -2.81
N LEU A 215 12.77 -14.37 -3.00
CA LEU A 215 11.44 -14.88 -2.68
C LEU A 215 11.31 -15.06 -1.17
N VAL A 216 10.83 -14.03 -0.51
CA VAL A 216 10.63 -14.01 0.94
C VAL A 216 9.16 -13.70 1.23
N GLY A 217 8.59 -14.34 2.24
CA GLY A 217 7.22 -14.11 2.65
C GLY A 217 6.52 -15.37 3.15
N LYS A 218 5.20 -15.29 3.31
CA LYS A 218 4.39 -16.44 3.68
C LYS A 218 4.45 -17.51 2.59
N PRO A 219 4.55 -18.79 2.94
CA PRO A 219 4.69 -19.89 1.96
C PRO A 219 3.65 -19.85 0.85
N ASP A 220 2.39 -19.61 1.18
CA ASP A 220 1.29 -19.55 0.20
C ASP A 220 1.47 -18.40 -0.81
N LEU A 221 1.91 -17.23 -0.36
CA LEU A 221 2.19 -16.11 -1.25
C LEU A 221 3.41 -16.38 -2.14
N VAL A 222 4.45 -16.99 -1.59
CA VAL A 222 5.63 -17.39 -2.37
C VAL A 222 5.26 -18.39 -3.45
N LEU A 223 4.48 -19.42 -3.12
CA LEU A 223 4.01 -20.40 -4.08
C LEU A 223 3.10 -19.77 -5.15
N ALA A 224 2.22 -18.86 -4.76
CA ALA A 224 1.37 -18.11 -5.69
C ALA A 224 2.21 -17.24 -6.65
N SER A 225 3.23 -16.55 -6.15
CA SER A 225 4.16 -15.77 -6.96
C SER A 225 4.92 -16.62 -7.98
N ILE A 226 5.47 -17.76 -7.55
CA ILE A 226 6.15 -18.71 -8.45
C ILE A 226 5.20 -19.17 -9.55
N ARG A 227 4.00 -19.62 -9.20
CA ARG A 227 3.00 -20.09 -10.18
C ARG A 227 2.64 -18.98 -11.19
N ARG A 228 2.44 -17.78 -10.72
CA ARG A 228 2.04 -16.62 -11.54
C ARG A 228 3.08 -16.30 -12.60
N TYR A 229 4.36 -16.34 -12.28
CA TYR A 229 5.43 -15.91 -13.19
C TYR A 229 6.24 -17.03 -13.82
N SER A 230 6.23 -18.25 -13.28
CA SER A 230 6.96 -19.41 -13.82
C SER A 230 6.04 -20.53 -14.36
N GLY A 231 4.73 -20.40 -14.14
CA GLY A 231 3.77 -21.43 -14.53
C GLY A 231 3.69 -22.61 -13.54
N TYR A 232 2.94 -23.62 -13.92
CA TYR A 232 2.86 -24.85 -13.13
C TYR A 232 4.06 -25.74 -13.41
N ALA A 233 4.50 -26.48 -12.39
CA ALA A 233 5.54 -27.48 -12.56
C ALA A 233 5.16 -28.51 -13.64
N ASP A 234 6.09 -28.79 -14.55
CA ASP A 234 5.90 -29.81 -15.53
C ASP A 234 5.94 -31.20 -14.85
N LYS A 235 4.79 -31.86 -14.79
CA LYS A 235 4.65 -33.19 -14.16
C LYS A 235 5.42 -34.31 -14.89
N SER A 236 5.96 -34.02 -16.08
CA SER A 236 6.81 -34.98 -16.81
C SER A 236 8.26 -35.00 -16.30
N ILE A 237 8.66 -34.00 -15.52
CA ILE A 237 9.98 -33.94 -14.90
C ILE A 237 9.94 -34.84 -13.64
N PRO A 238 10.82 -35.84 -13.50
CA PRO A 238 10.87 -36.70 -12.31
C PRO A 238 11.12 -35.84 -11.05
N GLU A 239 10.39 -36.14 -9.98
CA GLU A 239 10.67 -35.54 -8.68
C GLU A 239 12.09 -35.91 -8.24
N ILE A 240 12.93 -34.91 -8.00
CA ILE A 240 14.25 -35.14 -7.40
C ILE A 240 14.00 -35.43 -5.92
N PRO A 241 14.33 -36.65 -5.43
CA PRO A 241 14.16 -36.94 -4.01
C PRO A 241 15.01 -35.97 -3.20
N ILE A 242 14.38 -35.26 -2.26
CA ILE A 242 15.10 -34.47 -1.27
C ILE A 242 15.87 -35.48 -0.41
N THR A 243 17.14 -35.67 -0.69
CA THR A 243 18.03 -36.34 0.24
C THR A 243 18.12 -35.44 1.47
N THR A 244 17.54 -35.89 2.58
CA THR A 244 17.79 -35.33 3.89
C THR A 244 19.30 -35.26 4.07
N LEU A 245 19.86 -34.05 4.12
CA LEU A 245 21.18 -33.82 4.66
C LEU A 245 21.08 -34.23 6.12
N ASP A 246 21.57 -35.42 6.43
CA ASP A 246 21.77 -35.87 7.79
C ASP A 246 22.68 -34.87 8.50
N SER A 247 22.22 -34.47 9.65
CA SER A 247 22.72 -33.56 10.69
C SER A 247 24.23 -33.38 10.77
#